data_d00a62597055c82a325c0a6a00ac676e
#
_entry.id   d00a62597055c82a325c0a6a00ac676e
#
_cell.length_a   1.000
_cell.length_b   1.000
_cell.length_c   1.000
_cell.angle_alpha   90.00
_cell.angle_beta   90.00
_cell.angle_gamma   90.00
#
_symmetry.space_group_name_H-M   'P 1'
#
loop_
_entity.id
_entity.type
_entity.pdbx_description
1 polymer ?
#
loop_
_entity_poly.entity_id
_entity_poly.type
_entity_poly.pdbx_seq_one_letter_code
_entity_poly.pdbx_strand_id
1 'polypeptide(L)'
;MKIYNTLTKRKEEFVPVEPGKVKMYVCGPTVYNFIHIGNARPMIVFDTVRRYFEYKGYDVNYVSNFTDVDDKIIKKAIEEGVDAETISKRYIAECKKDMEGMNIEPATKNPLATEEICGMLNMISTLIEKGYAYVAADGTVYYSVRKFKDYGKLSHKNLDDLQSGFREIKVTGEEGKQDPNDFVLWKPKKEGEPYWESPWCQGRPGWHIECSVMAKRYLGDEIDIHAGGEDLIFPHHENEIAQSEAANGKPFAKYWMHNAFLNIDNKKMSKSLGNFFTVREISEKYDLQVLRFFMLSAHYRSPLNFSADLMEASKNGLERILTGMEKLREAEAKAADGTMTEEELENKKKAMELVAKYEAAMDDDFNTADAISAIFELIKLSNSTVSGASTKEYVSWMKNEIQRLCDVMGIITEKKAEVLDSEVEDLIAQRQAARKAKNFALADEIRGKLLDMGIVLEDTREGVKWKRA
;
A
#
# COMPACT_ATOMS: atom_id res chain seq x y z
N MET A 1 8.35 20.97 6.10
CA MET A 1 7.77 19.61 6.28
C MET A 1 8.71 18.75 7.10
N LYS A 2 8.18 18.05 8.11
CA LYS A 2 8.96 17.19 9.01
C LYS A 2 8.55 15.74 8.84
N ILE A 3 9.52 14.83 8.93
CA ILE A 3 9.31 13.38 8.82
C ILE A 3 9.93 12.71 10.05
N TYR A 4 9.20 11.79 10.67
CA TYR A 4 9.76 10.95 11.71
C TYR A 4 10.70 9.92 11.09
N ASN A 5 11.94 9.96 11.49
CA ASN A 5 12.98 9.04 11.03
C ASN A 5 13.20 7.94 12.08
N THR A 6 12.90 6.69 11.74
CA THR A 6 13.11 5.54 12.62
C THR A 6 14.58 5.39 13.02
N LEU A 7 15.51 5.75 12.14
CA LEU A 7 16.95 5.65 12.39
C LEU A 7 17.37 6.54 13.55
N THR A 8 16.87 7.78 13.63
CA THR A 8 17.24 8.77 14.65
C THR A 8 16.21 8.88 15.77
N LYS A 9 15.03 8.27 15.60
CA LYS A 9 13.86 8.37 16.51
C LYS A 9 13.39 9.82 16.74
N ARG A 10 13.52 10.68 15.73
CA ARG A 10 13.14 12.09 15.79
C ARG A 10 12.36 12.51 14.55
N LYS A 11 11.53 13.55 14.69
CA LYS A 11 11.00 14.29 13.54
C LYS A 11 12.10 15.24 13.03
N GLU A 12 12.44 15.12 11.78
CA GLU A 12 13.50 15.88 11.11
C GLU A 12 12.92 16.65 9.92
N GLU A 13 13.50 17.82 9.64
CA GLU A 13 13.16 18.55 8.41
C GLU A 13 13.54 17.70 7.18
N PHE A 14 12.59 17.57 6.26
CA PHE A 14 12.85 16.86 5.02
C PHE A 14 13.74 17.69 4.10
N VAL A 15 14.89 17.15 3.77
CA VAL A 15 15.84 17.71 2.80
C VAL A 15 16.18 16.60 1.80
N PRO A 16 15.74 16.69 0.54
CA PRO A 16 16.00 15.65 -0.45
C PRO A 16 17.49 15.54 -0.79
N VAL A 17 17.90 14.36 -1.28
CA VAL A 17 19.25 14.12 -1.83
C VAL A 17 19.47 15.00 -3.05
N GLU A 18 18.46 15.14 -3.91
CA GLU A 18 18.48 15.97 -5.10
C GLU A 18 17.33 17.00 -5.02
N PRO A 19 17.63 18.32 -5.11
CA PRO A 19 16.60 19.35 -5.01
C PRO A 19 15.42 19.12 -5.98
N GLY A 20 14.19 19.20 -5.46
CA GLY A 20 12.95 19.02 -6.24
C GLY A 20 12.60 17.58 -6.57
N LYS A 21 13.42 16.60 -6.19
CA LYS A 21 13.14 15.17 -6.43
C LYS A 21 13.06 14.39 -5.14
N VAL A 22 12.31 13.30 -5.15
CA VAL A 22 12.22 12.34 -4.04
C VAL A 22 12.43 10.93 -4.58
N LYS A 23 13.45 10.25 -4.06
CA LYS A 23 13.77 8.85 -4.34
C LYS A 23 13.21 8.00 -3.21
N MET A 24 12.15 7.25 -3.47
CA MET A 24 11.42 6.50 -2.45
C MET A 24 11.34 5.02 -2.80
N TYR A 25 11.84 4.16 -1.90
CA TYR A 25 11.72 2.72 -1.99
C TYR A 25 10.79 2.19 -0.89
N VAL A 26 9.80 1.40 -1.28
CA VAL A 26 8.89 0.75 -0.35
C VAL A 26 8.92 -0.75 -0.59
N CYS A 27 9.30 -1.53 0.44
CA CYS A 27 9.32 -2.98 0.33
C CYS A 27 7.94 -3.52 -0.01
N GLY A 28 7.87 -4.26 -1.12
CA GLY A 28 6.65 -4.87 -1.62
C GLY A 28 6.39 -6.27 -1.04
N PRO A 29 5.26 -6.87 -1.38
CA PRO A 29 4.85 -8.16 -0.84
C PRO A 29 5.56 -9.34 -1.53
N THR A 30 5.67 -10.45 -0.80
CA THR A 30 5.93 -11.77 -1.38
C THR A 30 4.63 -12.30 -2.01
N VAL A 31 4.67 -12.59 -3.31
CA VAL A 31 3.48 -12.86 -4.13
C VAL A 31 3.15 -14.35 -4.22
N TYR A 32 2.74 -14.94 -3.11
CA TYR A 32 2.35 -16.36 -3.02
C TYR A 32 0.86 -16.59 -2.75
N ASN A 33 0.11 -15.53 -2.41
CA ASN A 33 -1.31 -15.57 -2.10
C ASN A 33 -1.92 -14.17 -2.25
N PHE A 34 -3.24 -14.05 -2.16
CA PHE A 34 -3.91 -12.76 -2.00
C PHE A 34 -3.29 -11.96 -0.86
N ILE A 35 -3.13 -10.66 -1.06
CA ILE A 35 -2.62 -9.77 -0.02
C ILE A 35 -3.63 -9.66 1.12
N HIS A 36 -3.11 -9.60 2.36
CA HIS A 36 -3.95 -9.36 3.52
C HIS A 36 -4.02 -7.86 3.85
N ILE A 37 -5.01 -7.48 4.67
CA ILE A 37 -5.22 -6.07 5.05
C ILE A 37 -4.00 -5.44 5.73
N GLY A 38 -3.14 -6.22 6.38
CA GLY A 38 -1.86 -5.75 6.90
C GLY A 38 -0.86 -5.33 5.81
N ASN A 39 -0.87 -5.98 4.63
CA ASN A 39 -0.09 -5.54 3.47
C ASN A 39 -0.69 -4.30 2.82
N ALA A 40 -2.01 -4.14 2.86
CA ALA A 40 -2.69 -2.96 2.32
C ALA A 40 -2.28 -1.67 3.05
N ARG A 41 -1.99 -1.74 4.37
CA ARG A 41 -1.66 -0.56 5.16
C ARG A 41 -0.44 0.20 4.63
N PRO A 42 0.77 -0.40 4.50
CA PRO A 42 1.91 0.30 3.92
C PRO A 42 1.65 0.78 2.48
N MET A 43 0.92 0.00 1.66
CA MET A 43 0.60 0.40 0.29
C MET A 43 -0.23 1.69 0.26
N ILE A 44 -1.26 1.80 1.08
CA ILE A 44 -2.12 2.99 1.18
C ILE A 44 -1.37 4.18 1.80
N VAL A 45 -0.65 3.95 2.90
CA VAL A 45 0.10 4.99 3.61
C VAL A 45 1.15 5.62 2.70
N PHE A 46 1.99 4.81 2.08
CA PHE A 46 3.10 5.34 1.29
C PHE A 46 2.67 5.84 -0.10
N ASP A 47 1.55 5.38 -0.65
CA ASP A 47 0.88 6.03 -1.76
C ASP A 47 0.42 7.46 -1.40
N THR A 48 -0.16 7.64 -0.21
CA THR A 48 -0.56 8.97 0.28
C THR A 48 0.64 9.88 0.54
N VAL A 49 1.74 9.33 1.07
CA VAL A 49 3.02 10.05 1.23
C VAL A 49 3.55 10.53 -0.13
N ARG A 50 3.57 9.64 -1.13
CA ARG A 50 3.94 9.97 -2.51
C ARG A 50 3.08 11.11 -3.06
N ARG A 51 1.75 10.97 -3.01
CA ARG A 51 0.81 11.98 -3.50
C ARG A 51 0.99 13.34 -2.83
N TYR A 52 1.31 13.35 -1.54
CA TYR A 52 1.59 14.60 -0.84
C TYR A 52 2.90 15.26 -1.28
N PHE A 53 3.96 14.49 -1.53
CA PHE A 53 5.17 15.05 -2.13
C PHE A 53 4.92 15.64 -3.52
N GLU A 54 4.15 14.95 -4.36
CA GLU A 54 3.74 15.43 -5.68
C GLU A 54 2.88 16.71 -5.56
N TYR A 55 1.97 16.76 -4.61
CA TYR A 55 1.19 17.94 -4.25
C TYR A 55 2.07 19.14 -3.86
N LYS A 56 3.18 18.88 -3.15
CA LYS A 56 4.18 19.90 -2.78
C LYS A 56 5.14 20.26 -3.93
N GLY A 57 4.95 19.67 -5.12
CA GLY A 57 5.71 19.98 -6.33
C GLY A 57 7.00 19.18 -6.51
N TYR A 58 7.21 18.11 -5.77
CA TYR A 58 8.35 17.20 -5.99
C TYR A 58 8.08 16.22 -7.13
N ASP A 59 9.14 15.91 -7.89
CA ASP A 59 9.18 14.77 -8.82
C ASP A 59 9.53 13.50 -8.02
N VAL A 60 8.57 12.58 -7.87
CA VAL A 60 8.71 11.40 -7.02
C VAL A 60 9.01 10.16 -7.85
N ASN A 61 10.21 9.60 -7.68
CA ASN A 61 10.53 8.26 -8.19
C ASN A 61 10.20 7.22 -7.11
N TYR A 62 9.02 6.61 -7.23
CA TYR A 62 8.49 5.61 -6.30
C TYR A 62 8.73 4.21 -6.83
N VAL A 63 9.54 3.42 -6.12
CA VAL A 63 9.86 2.04 -6.46
C VAL A 63 9.32 1.10 -5.38
N SER A 64 8.58 0.09 -5.78
CA SER A 64 8.09 -0.97 -4.90
C SER A 64 8.17 -2.31 -5.63
N ASN A 65 8.89 -3.27 -5.07
CA ASN A 65 9.16 -4.56 -5.69
C ASN A 65 8.01 -5.55 -5.52
N PHE A 66 8.06 -6.64 -6.30
CA PHE A 66 7.42 -7.89 -5.96
C PHE A 66 8.50 -8.95 -5.72
N THR A 67 8.49 -9.58 -4.54
CA THR A 67 9.30 -10.77 -4.27
C THR A 67 8.62 -11.96 -4.92
N ASP A 68 9.13 -12.37 -6.09
CA ASP A 68 8.56 -13.42 -6.94
C ASP A 68 9.34 -14.74 -6.86
N VAL A 69 10.33 -14.82 -5.97
CA VAL A 69 11.06 -16.05 -5.61
C VAL A 69 11.26 -16.13 -4.08
N ASP A 70 10.60 -17.09 -3.45
CA ASP A 70 10.63 -17.27 -1.98
C ASP A 70 10.20 -18.70 -1.62
N ASP A 71 10.57 -19.16 -0.42
CA ASP A 71 10.17 -20.49 0.08
C ASP A 71 8.65 -20.69 0.10
N LYS A 72 7.87 -19.63 0.35
CA LYS A 72 6.39 -19.69 0.37
C LYS A 72 5.82 -19.87 -1.03
N ILE A 73 6.41 -19.22 -2.04
CA ILE A 73 6.01 -19.36 -3.45
C ILE A 73 6.30 -20.78 -3.91
N ILE A 74 7.51 -21.30 -3.63
CA ILE A 74 7.94 -22.65 -3.99
C ILE A 74 7.03 -23.69 -3.35
N LYS A 75 6.76 -23.56 -2.05
CA LYS A 75 5.84 -24.45 -1.33
C LYS A 75 4.45 -24.46 -1.97
N LYS A 76 3.91 -23.28 -2.27
CA LYS A 76 2.61 -23.13 -2.91
C LYS A 76 2.57 -23.76 -4.32
N ALA A 77 3.64 -23.61 -5.09
CA ALA A 77 3.79 -24.20 -6.42
C ALA A 77 3.78 -25.74 -6.34
N ILE A 78 4.51 -26.31 -5.40
CA ILE A 78 4.52 -27.76 -5.16
C ILE A 78 3.12 -28.26 -4.75
N GLU A 79 2.44 -27.56 -3.84
CA GLU A 79 1.10 -27.90 -3.38
C GLU A 79 0.06 -27.90 -4.52
N GLU A 80 0.20 -26.98 -5.50
CA GLU A 80 -0.71 -26.86 -6.65
C GLU A 80 -0.24 -27.65 -7.88
N GLY A 81 0.94 -28.23 -7.87
CA GLY A 81 1.51 -28.99 -9.01
C GLY A 81 1.84 -28.10 -10.22
N VAL A 82 2.25 -26.84 -9.98
CA VAL A 82 2.66 -25.87 -10.99
C VAL A 82 4.06 -25.33 -10.68
N ASP A 83 4.65 -24.54 -11.59
CA ASP A 83 5.92 -23.87 -11.32
C ASP A 83 5.75 -22.58 -10.47
N ALA A 84 6.85 -22.12 -9.88
CA ALA A 84 6.89 -20.95 -9.03
C ALA A 84 6.52 -19.66 -9.80
N GLU A 85 6.88 -19.57 -11.07
CA GLU A 85 6.58 -18.44 -11.94
C GLU A 85 5.06 -18.29 -12.16
N THR A 86 4.36 -19.40 -12.36
CA THR A 86 2.90 -19.43 -12.49
C THR A 86 2.21 -18.87 -11.24
N ILE A 87 2.69 -19.26 -10.05
CA ILE A 87 2.17 -18.74 -8.77
C ILE A 87 2.42 -17.22 -8.67
N SER A 88 3.66 -16.79 -8.86
CA SER A 88 4.02 -15.38 -8.71
C SER A 88 3.28 -14.49 -9.71
N LYS A 89 3.20 -14.85 -10.99
CA LYS A 89 2.46 -14.11 -12.01
C LYS A 89 0.98 -13.97 -11.66
N ARG A 90 0.35 -15.05 -11.19
CA ARG A 90 -1.05 -15.02 -10.75
C ARG A 90 -1.26 -14.01 -9.63
N TYR A 91 -0.48 -14.11 -8.55
CA TYR A 91 -0.69 -13.26 -7.39
C TYR A 91 -0.16 -11.82 -7.55
N ILE A 92 0.76 -11.56 -8.47
CA ILE A 92 1.06 -10.19 -8.92
C ILE A 92 -0.17 -9.56 -9.58
N ALA A 93 -0.84 -10.27 -10.49
CA ALA A 93 -2.04 -9.78 -11.16
C ALA A 93 -3.17 -9.50 -10.15
N GLU A 94 -3.40 -10.42 -9.20
CA GLU A 94 -4.41 -10.25 -8.15
C GLU A 94 -4.05 -9.10 -7.19
N CYS A 95 -2.77 -8.94 -6.83
CA CYS A 95 -2.30 -7.83 -6.01
C CYS A 95 -2.54 -6.48 -6.71
N LYS A 96 -2.21 -6.37 -8.01
CA LYS A 96 -2.46 -5.15 -8.78
C LYS A 96 -3.94 -4.80 -8.86
N LYS A 97 -4.81 -5.79 -9.00
CA LYS A 97 -6.26 -5.59 -8.98
C LYS A 97 -6.75 -5.05 -7.63
N ASP A 98 -6.23 -5.61 -6.53
CA ASP A 98 -6.56 -5.12 -5.18
C ASP A 98 -6.03 -3.69 -4.96
N MET A 99 -4.81 -3.38 -5.45
CA MET A 99 -4.24 -2.03 -5.41
C MET A 99 -5.09 -1.02 -6.19
N GLU A 100 -5.55 -1.38 -7.40
CA GLU A 100 -6.46 -0.55 -8.21
C GLU A 100 -7.77 -0.27 -7.46
N GLY A 101 -8.37 -1.29 -6.85
CA GLY A 101 -9.57 -1.13 -6.03
C GLY A 101 -9.39 -0.17 -4.85
N MET A 102 -8.20 -0.15 -4.25
CA MET A 102 -7.81 0.80 -3.20
C MET A 102 -7.36 2.17 -3.74
N ASN A 103 -7.41 2.42 -5.05
CA ASN A 103 -6.91 3.62 -5.73
C ASN A 103 -5.45 3.93 -5.40
N ILE A 104 -4.60 2.91 -5.36
CA ILE A 104 -3.16 3.05 -5.23
C ILE A 104 -2.59 3.34 -6.61
N GLU A 105 -1.82 4.41 -6.74
CA GLU A 105 -1.18 4.76 -8.00
C GLU A 105 -0.11 3.73 -8.38
N PRO A 106 -0.01 3.38 -9.68
CA PRO A 106 1.08 2.54 -10.16
C PRO A 106 2.44 3.10 -9.74
N ALA A 107 3.31 2.27 -9.20
CA ALA A 107 4.68 2.68 -8.90
C ALA A 107 5.41 3.11 -10.18
N THR A 108 6.39 4.00 -10.07
CA THR A 108 7.28 4.35 -11.18
C THR A 108 7.94 3.09 -11.74
N LYS A 109 8.30 2.16 -10.84
CA LYS A 109 8.79 0.83 -11.21
C LYS A 109 8.38 -0.20 -10.14
N ASN A 110 7.93 -1.36 -10.63
CA ASN A 110 7.76 -2.57 -9.82
C ASN A 110 8.78 -3.62 -10.29
N PRO A 111 10.02 -3.62 -9.76
CA PRO A 111 10.99 -4.65 -10.13
C PRO A 111 10.61 -6.02 -9.57
N LEU A 112 11.01 -7.07 -10.27
CA LEU A 112 10.90 -8.47 -9.84
C LEU A 112 12.26 -8.96 -9.34
N ALA A 113 12.28 -9.73 -8.25
CA ALA A 113 13.53 -10.28 -7.72
C ALA A 113 14.25 -11.17 -8.76
N THR A 114 13.47 -11.95 -9.52
CA THR A 114 14.02 -12.85 -10.57
C THR A 114 14.68 -12.10 -11.73
N GLU A 115 14.32 -10.83 -11.99
CA GLU A 115 14.94 -10.00 -13.03
C GLU A 115 16.26 -9.36 -12.57
N GLU A 116 16.58 -9.42 -11.28
CA GLU A 116 17.71 -8.71 -10.67
C GLU A 116 18.87 -9.61 -10.20
N ILE A 117 18.86 -10.87 -10.59
CA ILE A 117 19.84 -11.88 -10.16
C ILE A 117 21.28 -11.44 -10.45
N CYS A 118 21.57 -10.90 -11.65
CA CYS A 118 22.91 -10.41 -11.98
C CYS A 118 23.39 -9.32 -11.02
N GLY A 119 22.50 -8.40 -10.66
CA GLY A 119 22.79 -7.34 -9.69
C GLY A 119 23.08 -7.91 -8.30
N MET A 120 22.31 -8.93 -7.88
CA MET A 120 22.51 -9.61 -6.60
C MET A 120 23.85 -10.32 -6.55
N LEU A 121 24.22 -11.09 -7.60
CA LEU A 121 25.51 -11.75 -7.69
C LEU A 121 26.67 -10.77 -7.61
N ASN A 122 26.56 -9.62 -8.31
CA ASN A 122 27.58 -8.58 -8.28
C ASN A 122 27.73 -7.95 -6.88
N MET A 123 26.62 -7.65 -6.21
CA MET A 123 26.66 -7.07 -4.86
C MET A 123 27.24 -8.07 -3.86
N ILE A 124 26.85 -9.33 -3.94
CA ILE A 124 27.37 -10.40 -3.08
C ILE A 124 28.88 -10.57 -3.31
N SER A 125 29.35 -10.62 -4.56
CA SER A 125 30.79 -10.68 -4.87
C SER A 125 31.54 -9.49 -4.27
N THR A 126 31.00 -8.28 -4.38
CA THR A 126 31.59 -7.08 -3.77
C THR A 126 31.67 -7.19 -2.25
N LEU A 127 30.64 -7.74 -1.59
CA LEU A 127 30.64 -7.97 -0.15
C LEU A 127 31.69 -9.00 0.29
N ILE A 128 31.90 -10.06 -0.49
CA ILE A 128 32.93 -11.06 -0.26
C ILE A 128 34.33 -10.42 -0.41
N GLU A 129 34.57 -9.72 -1.51
CA GLU A 129 35.84 -9.03 -1.77
C GLU A 129 36.21 -8.03 -0.66
N LYS A 130 35.22 -7.33 -0.12
CA LYS A 130 35.41 -6.38 0.99
C LYS A 130 35.47 -7.04 2.36
N GLY A 131 35.27 -8.35 2.45
CA GLY A 131 35.36 -9.14 3.70
C GLY A 131 34.12 -9.05 4.60
N TYR A 132 32.97 -8.60 4.04
CA TYR A 132 31.68 -8.58 4.77
C TYR A 132 30.87 -9.86 4.56
N ALA A 133 31.23 -10.71 3.63
CA ALA A 133 30.56 -11.97 3.38
C ALA A 133 31.58 -13.11 3.21
N TYR A 134 31.14 -14.34 3.42
CA TYR A 134 31.97 -15.55 3.28
C TYR A 134 31.14 -16.70 2.70
N VAL A 135 31.84 -17.63 2.06
CA VAL A 135 31.26 -18.85 1.43
C VAL A 135 31.43 -20.01 2.38
N ALA A 136 30.36 -20.70 2.72
CA ALA A 136 30.37 -21.94 3.49
C ALA A 136 30.72 -23.16 2.61
N ALA A 137 31.01 -24.29 3.23
CA ALA A 137 31.44 -25.51 2.53
C ALA A 137 30.41 -26.08 1.54
N ASP A 138 29.12 -25.82 1.76
CA ASP A 138 27.99 -26.22 0.90
C ASP A 138 27.70 -25.23 -0.25
N GLY A 139 28.46 -24.12 -0.32
CA GLY A 139 28.26 -23.06 -1.29
C GLY A 139 27.28 -21.96 -0.84
N THR A 140 26.72 -22.07 0.37
CA THR A 140 25.91 -20.97 0.95
C THR A 140 26.79 -19.75 1.19
N VAL A 141 26.32 -18.57 0.80
CA VAL A 141 27.00 -17.31 1.11
C VAL A 141 26.27 -16.61 2.24
N TYR A 142 27.01 -16.30 3.31
CA TYR A 142 26.52 -15.58 4.48
C TYR A 142 27.13 -14.19 4.57
N TYR A 143 26.32 -13.24 5.02
CA TYR A 143 26.80 -11.94 5.48
C TYR A 143 27.31 -12.06 6.90
N SER A 144 28.51 -11.52 7.17
CA SER A 144 29.12 -11.51 8.50
C SER A 144 28.72 -10.22 9.25
N VAL A 145 27.69 -10.31 10.09
CA VAL A 145 27.11 -9.12 10.75
C VAL A 145 28.11 -8.39 11.66
N ARG A 146 29.03 -9.12 12.32
CA ARG A 146 30.05 -8.53 13.21
C ARG A 146 31.10 -7.70 12.46
N LYS A 147 31.22 -7.83 11.13
CA LYS A 147 32.12 -7.01 10.33
C LYS A 147 31.56 -5.61 10.08
N PHE A 148 30.24 -5.44 10.11
CA PHE A 148 29.59 -4.15 9.99
C PHE A 148 29.41 -3.52 11.37
N LYS A 149 30.25 -2.56 11.70
CA LYS A 149 30.34 -1.98 13.07
C LYS A 149 29.02 -1.31 13.53
N ASP A 150 28.26 -0.76 12.57
CA ASP A 150 27.02 -0.03 12.85
C ASP A 150 25.77 -0.93 12.77
N TYR A 151 25.94 -2.27 12.77
CA TYR A 151 24.81 -3.18 12.75
C TYR A 151 23.95 -3.00 14.00
N GLY A 152 22.64 -2.86 13.80
CA GLY A 152 21.69 -2.55 14.85
C GLY A 152 21.34 -1.05 14.96
N LYS A 153 21.91 -0.19 14.12
CA LYS A 153 21.66 1.26 14.20
C LYS A 153 20.23 1.68 13.91
N LEU A 154 19.51 0.94 13.06
CA LEU A 154 18.09 1.20 12.76
C LEU A 154 17.17 0.61 13.82
N SER A 155 17.36 -0.64 14.17
CA SER A 155 16.54 -1.37 15.13
C SER A 155 16.86 -1.01 16.58
N HIS A 156 18.00 -0.37 16.82
CA HIS A 156 18.57 -0.08 18.15
C HIS A 156 18.77 -1.34 18.99
N LYS A 157 19.03 -2.47 18.33
CA LYS A 157 19.31 -3.75 18.98
C LYS A 157 20.83 -3.97 19.09
N ASN A 158 21.25 -4.51 20.23
CA ASN A 158 22.61 -4.96 20.41
C ASN A 158 22.73 -6.44 19.95
N LEU A 159 23.75 -6.75 19.17
CA LEU A 159 24.02 -8.12 18.70
C LEU A 159 24.19 -9.13 19.86
N ASP A 160 24.81 -8.70 20.96
CA ASP A 160 25.05 -9.59 22.09
C ASP A 160 23.76 -9.92 22.86
N ASP A 161 22.80 -8.99 22.90
CA ASP A 161 21.47 -9.23 23.48
C ASP A 161 20.63 -10.19 22.61
N LEU A 162 20.83 -10.16 21.29
CA LEU A 162 20.17 -11.09 20.36
C LEU A 162 20.63 -12.54 20.55
N GLN A 163 21.88 -12.77 20.93
CA GLN A 163 22.41 -14.12 21.19
C GLN A 163 21.78 -14.78 22.41
N SER A 164 21.35 -14.02 23.41
CA SER A 164 20.74 -14.56 24.62
C SER A 164 19.36 -15.18 24.38
N GLY A 165 18.64 -14.74 23.35
CA GLY A 165 17.33 -15.29 22.94
C GLY A 165 17.37 -16.52 22.02
N PHE A 166 18.53 -16.80 21.39
CA PHE A 166 18.70 -17.86 20.39
C PHE A 166 19.27 -19.17 20.94
N ARG A 167 19.50 -19.29 22.23
CA ARG A 167 20.16 -20.48 22.85
C ARG A 167 19.43 -21.81 22.68
N GLU A 168 18.20 -21.86 22.17
CA GLU A 168 17.40 -23.09 22.15
C GLU A 168 16.90 -23.57 20.78
N ILE A 169 17.12 -22.85 19.67
CA ILE A 169 16.65 -23.30 18.36
C ILE A 169 17.84 -23.49 17.41
N LYS A 170 18.44 -24.69 17.40
CA LYS A 170 19.27 -25.13 16.26
C LYS A 170 18.35 -25.34 15.06
N VAL A 171 18.31 -24.37 14.15
CA VAL A 171 17.65 -24.56 12.85
C VAL A 171 18.53 -25.48 12.02
N THR A 172 18.02 -26.66 11.68
CA THR A 172 18.68 -27.62 10.82
C THR A 172 19.03 -26.97 9.47
N GLY A 173 20.31 -26.96 9.09
CA GLY A 173 20.78 -26.34 7.83
C GLY A 173 21.60 -25.05 7.99
N GLU A 174 21.91 -24.63 9.22
CA GLU A 174 22.73 -23.44 9.52
C GLU A 174 24.16 -23.81 10.01
N GLU A 175 24.62 -25.02 9.75
CA GLU A 175 25.91 -25.54 10.25
C GLU A 175 27.14 -24.78 9.72
N GLY A 176 26.96 -23.95 8.69
CA GLY A 176 28.04 -23.17 8.07
C GLY A 176 28.19 -21.73 8.59
N LYS A 177 27.34 -21.26 9.52
CA LYS A 177 27.42 -19.91 10.07
C LYS A 177 28.59 -19.72 11.04
N GLN A 178 29.32 -18.61 10.89
CA GLN A 178 30.38 -18.22 11.83
C GLN A 178 29.82 -17.53 13.08
N ASP A 179 28.70 -16.79 12.92
CA ASP A 179 27.94 -16.19 14.02
C ASP A 179 26.43 -16.51 13.83
N PRO A 180 25.69 -16.79 14.92
CA PRO A 180 24.24 -17.08 14.82
C PRO A 180 23.42 -15.99 14.15
N ASN A 181 23.88 -14.74 14.22
CA ASN A 181 23.19 -13.58 13.61
C ASN A 181 23.52 -13.40 12.12
N ASP A 182 24.51 -14.12 11.57
CA ASP A 182 24.85 -14.07 10.16
C ASP A 182 23.64 -14.49 9.33
N PHE A 183 23.40 -13.82 8.21
CA PHE A 183 22.23 -14.09 7.38
C PHE A 183 22.61 -14.46 5.95
N VAL A 184 21.74 -15.21 5.30
CA VAL A 184 21.98 -15.77 3.98
C VAL A 184 21.88 -14.69 2.91
N LEU A 185 22.86 -14.62 2.03
CA LEU A 185 22.87 -13.81 0.80
C LEU A 185 22.56 -14.66 -0.43
N TRP A 186 23.06 -15.91 -0.45
CA TRP A 186 22.85 -16.89 -1.50
C TRP A 186 22.79 -18.30 -0.91
N LYS A 187 21.83 -19.11 -1.33
CA LYS A 187 21.66 -20.46 -0.81
C LYS A 187 21.58 -21.49 -1.93
N PRO A 188 22.17 -22.71 -1.74
CA PRO A 188 22.09 -23.80 -2.70
C PRO A 188 20.65 -24.18 -3.02
N LYS A 189 20.41 -24.58 -4.26
CA LYS A 189 19.11 -25.11 -4.68
C LYS A 189 18.82 -26.44 -3.98
N LYS A 190 17.53 -26.67 -3.75
CA LYS A 190 17.00 -28.01 -3.43
C LYS A 190 16.33 -28.59 -4.66
N GLU A 191 16.04 -29.88 -4.64
CA GLU A 191 15.33 -30.53 -5.72
C GLU A 191 13.95 -29.91 -5.95
N GLY A 192 13.64 -29.59 -7.22
CA GLY A 192 12.38 -28.94 -7.60
C GLY A 192 12.32 -27.44 -7.39
N GLU A 193 13.36 -26.79 -6.84
CA GLU A 193 13.40 -25.34 -6.68
C GLU A 193 13.92 -24.62 -7.94
N PRO A 194 13.43 -23.42 -8.25
CA PRO A 194 14.07 -22.55 -9.24
C PRO A 194 15.48 -22.18 -8.77
N TYR A 195 16.41 -22.08 -9.72
CA TYR A 195 17.81 -21.76 -9.40
C TYR A 195 18.49 -20.99 -10.53
N TRP A 196 19.58 -20.35 -10.17
CA TRP A 196 20.49 -19.64 -11.09
C TRP A 196 21.93 -20.09 -10.85
N GLU A 197 22.74 -20.02 -11.89
CA GLU A 197 24.17 -20.23 -11.79
C GLU A 197 24.82 -19.10 -11.00
N SER A 198 25.77 -19.44 -10.15
CA SER A 198 26.59 -18.50 -9.41
C SER A 198 28.03 -19.01 -9.27
N PRO A 199 28.97 -18.14 -8.90
CA PRO A 199 30.36 -18.57 -8.63
C PRO A 199 30.48 -19.58 -7.46
N TRP A 200 29.46 -19.70 -6.63
CA TRP A 200 29.50 -20.49 -5.37
C TRP A 200 28.75 -21.80 -5.50
N CYS A 201 27.57 -21.77 -6.03
CA CYS A 201 26.73 -22.95 -6.27
C CYS A 201 25.53 -22.59 -7.15
N GLN A 202 24.91 -23.61 -7.77
CA GLN A 202 23.57 -23.46 -8.30
C GLN A 202 22.62 -23.20 -7.14
N GLY A 203 21.90 -22.05 -7.18
CA GLY A 203 21.12 -21.63 -6.02
C GLY A 203 20.23 -20.44 -6.29
N ARG A 204 19.81 -19.79 -5.22
CA ARG A 204 18.91 -18.64 -5.25
C ARG A 204 19.26 -17.58 -4.18
N PRO A 205 18.83 -16.34 -4.35
CA PRO A 205 19.13 -15.27 -3.40
C PRO A 205 18.48 -15.49 -2.04
N GLY A 206 19.11 -14.95 -1.02
CA GLY A 206 18.47 -14.66 0.27
C GLY A 206 17.52 -13.48 0.14
N TRP A 207 16.52 -13.43 1.00
CA TRP A 207 15.47 -12.41 0.95
C TRP A 207 15.97 -10.95 1.06
N HIS A 208 17.03 -10.72 1.84
CA HIS A 208 17.45 -9.34 2.17
C HIS A 208 18.24 -8.66 1.05
N ILE A 209 18.92 -9.42 0.17
CA ILE A 209 19.74 -8.85 -0.91
C ILE A 209 18.89 -8.22 -2.01
N GLU A 210 17.67 -8.68 -2.20
CA GLU A 210 16.77 -8.27 -3.26
C GLU A 210 16.54 -6.76 -3.23
N CYS A 211 16.02 -6.24 -2.12
CA CYS A 211 15.66 -4.83 -1.98
C CYS A 211 16.86 -3.90 -2.04
N SER A 212 18.02 -4.31 -1.48
CA SER A 212 19.26 -3.54 -1.58
C SER A 212 19.69 -3.34 -3.05
N VAL A 213 19.60 -4.38 -3.86
CA VAL A 213 19.97 -4.35 -5.28
C VAL A 213 18.96 -3.56 -6.09
N MET A 214 17.67 -3.79 -5.87
CA MET A 214 16.62 -3.07 -6.61
C MET A 214 16.61 -1.57 -6.29
N ALA A 215 16.76 -1.20 -5.02
CA ALA A 215 16.88 0.20 -4.63
C ALA A 215 18.09 0.89 -5.29
N LYS A 216 19.25 0.24 -5.25
CA LYS A 216 20.45 0.76 -5.92
C LYS A 216 20.26 0.92 -7.43
N ARG A 217 19.67 -0.07 -8.09
CA ARG A 217 19.50 -0.05 -9.55
C ARG A 217 18.59 1.07 -10.04
N TYR A 218 17.46 1.28 -9.36
CA TYR A 218 16.43 2.20 -9.82
C TYR A 218 16.49 3.59 -9.19
N LEU A 219 17.14 3.73 -8.03
CA LEU A 219 17.18 4.98 -7.27
C LEU A 219 18.61 5.47 -6.98
N GLY A 220 19.62 4.60 -7.12
CA GLY A 220 21.02 4.92 -6.88
C GLY A 220 21.54 4.45 -5.51
N ASP A 221 22.80 4.82 -5.20
CA ASP A 221 23.48 4.35 -3.97
C ASP A 221 22.91 4.95 -2.69
N GLU A 222 22.35 6.16 -2.78
CA GLU A 222 21.72 6.90 -1.68
C GLU A 222 20.32 7.33 -2.10
N ILE A 223 19.33 7.03 -1.26
CA ILE A 223 17.93 7.36 -1.50
C ILE A 223 17.38 8.28 -0.41
N ASP A 224 16.27 8.97 -0.70
CA ASP A 224 15.64 9.84 0.30
C ASP A 224 14.91 9.03 1.36
N ILE A 225 13.98 8.17 0.95
CA ILE A 225 13.09 7.45 1.85
C ILE A 225 13.14 5.95 1.55
N HIS A 226 13.38 5.16 2.60
CA HIS A 226 13.13 3.72 2.60
C HIS A 226 12.01 3.41 3.60
N ALA A 227 11.00 2.66 3.17
CA ALA A 227 9.79 2.49 3.95
C ALA A 227 9.18 1.09 3.90
N GLY A 228 8.35 0.78 4.90
CA GLY A 228 7.62 -0.49 5.01
C GLY A 228 6.86 -0.63 6.33
N GLY A 229 6.42 -1.84 6.66
CA GLY A 229 5.85 -2.15 7.97
C GLY A 229 6.91 -2.16 9.07
N GLU A 230 6.52 -1.89 10.31
CA GLU A 230 7.45 -1.89 11.45
C GLU A 230 8.06 -3.28 11.74
N ASP A 231 7.45 -4.35 11.24
CA ASP A 231 8.01 -5.72 11.28
C ASP A 231 9.26 -5.88 10.40
N LEU A 232 9.43 -5.01 9.41
CA LEU A 232 10.60 -5.00 8.55
C LEU A 232 11.82 -4.30 9.16
N ILE A 233 11.64 -3.48 10.21
CA ILE A 233 12.76 -2.78 10.88
C ILE A 233 13.88 -3.77 11.19
N PHE A 234 13.52 -4.94 11.75
CA PHE A 234 14.46 -6.02 12.05
C PHE A 234 13.82 -7.38 11.76
N PRO A 235 14.53 -8.28 11.05
CA PRO A 235 15.91 -8.11 10.56
C PRO A 235 16.03 -7.44 9.17
N HIS A 236 14.94 -7.29 8.39
CA HIS A 236 15.02 -7.03 6.94
C HIS A 236 15.75 -5.72 6.61
N HIS A 237 15.23 -4.57 7.08
CA HIS A 237 15.81 -3.26 6.77
C HIS A 237 17.18 -3.04 7.43
N GLU A 238 17.40 -3.62 8.62
CA GLU A 238 18.74 -3.60 9.23
C GLU A 238 19.75 -4.33 8.35
N ASN A 239 19.38 -5.49 7.78
CA ASN A 239 20.22 -6.27 6.89
C ASN A 239 20.45 -5.54 5.56
N GLU A 240 19.43 -4.85 5.04
CA GLU A 240 19.60 -4.02 3.83
C GLU A 240 20.58 -2.87 4.04
N ILE A 241 20.55 -2.20 5.19
CA ILE A 241 21.54 -1.18 5.54
C ILE A 241 22.94 -1.79 5.52
N ALA A 242 23.13 -2.93 6.21
CA ALA A 242 24.43 -3.57 6.29
C ALA A 242 24.96 -3.94 4.89
N GLN A 243 24.12 -4.52 4.04
CA GLN A 243 24.48 -4.86 2.66
C GLN A 243 24.82 -3.64 1.81
N SER A 244 23.94 -2.66 1.78
CA SER A 244 24.05 -1.51 0.91
C SER A 244 25.21 -0.60 1.30
N GLU A 245 25.36 -0.30 2.60
CA GLU A 245 26.43 0.58 3.07
C GLU A 245 27.80 -0.08 3.00
N ALA A 246 27.92 -1.37 3.32
CA ALA A 246 29.16 -2.11 3.15
C ALA A 246 29.58 -2.20 1.68
N ALA A 247 28.63 -2.48 0.77
CA ALA A 247 28.92 -2.58 -0.67
C ALA A 247 29.27 -1.22 -1.29
N ASN A 248 28.54 -0.16 -0.94
CA ASN A 248 28.61 1.14 -1.62
C ASN A 248 29.51 2.15 -0.92
N GLY A 249 29.78 1.99 0.40
CA GLY A 249 30.58 2.92 1.20
C GLY A 249 29.89 4.29 1.45
N LYS A 250 28.54 4.32 1.35
CA LYS A 250 27.71 5.51 1.54
C LYS A 250 26.49 5.15 2.39
N PRO A 251 25.85 6.13 3.07
CA PRO A 251 24.55 5.92 3.69
C PRO A 251 23.53 5.42 2.65
N PHE A 252 22.68 4.48 3.04
CA PHE A 252 21.73 3.88 2.12
C PHE A 252 20.48 4.76 1.93
N ALA A 253 19.83 5.14 3.03
CA ALA A 253 18.67 6.02 2.99
C ALA A 253 18.76 7.11 4.07
N LYS A 254 18.28 8.33 3.71
CA LYS A 254 18.25 9.47 4.67
C LYS A 254 17.16 9.30 5.71
N TYR A 255 15.97 8.87 5.28
CA TYR A 255 14.79 8.73 6.14
C TYR A 255 14.25 7.31 6.07
N TRP A 256 14.03 6.73 7.25
CA TRP A 256 13.44 5.40 7.42
C TRP A 256 12.04 5.56 8.00
N MET A 257 11.03 5.18 7.22
CA MET A 257 9.63 5.34 7.61
C MET A 257 8.96 3.98 7.79
N HIS A 258 8.28 3.80 8.91
CA HIS A 258 7.60 2.54 9.21
C HIS A 258 6.18 2.80 9.71
N ASN A 259 5.22 2.11 9.09
CA ASN A 259 3.85 2.10 9.60
C ASN A 259 3.69 1.03 10.70
N ALA A 260 2.94 1.37 11.74
CA ALA A 260 2.65 0.46 12.83
C ALA A 260 1.71 -0.70 12.41
N PHE A 261 1.61 -1.74 13.24
CA PHE A 261 0.80 -2.93 13.00
C PHE A 261 -0.70 -2.63 12.90
N LEU A 262 -1.37 -3.51 12.17
CA LEU A 262 -2.82 -3.64 12.19
C LEU A 262 -3.20 -4.76 13.16
N ASN A 263 -4.03 -4.45 14.15
CA ASN A 263 -4.63 -5.40 15.05
C ASN A 263 -6.05 -5.76 14.58
N ILE A 264 -6.52 -6.93 14.92
CA ILE A 264 -7.90 -7.38 14.66
C ILE A 264 -8.55 -7.65 16.02
N ASP A 265 -9.64 -6.94 16.32
CA ASP A 265 -10.33 -7.03 17.61
C ASP A 265 -9.35 -6.97 18.81
N ASN A 266 -8.44 -6.00 18.79
CA ASN A 266 -7.37 -5.78 19.76
C ASN A 266 -6.36 -6.94 19.90
N LYS A 267 -6.28 -7.84 18.93
CA LYS A 267 -5.30 -8.94 18.86
C LYS A 267 -4.45 -8.81 17.61
N LYS A 268 -3.20 -9.22 17.68
CA LYS A 268 -2.34 -9.29 16.50
C LYS A 268 -2.96 -10.22 15.46
N MET A 269 -3.00 -9.78 14.20
CA MET A 269 -3.47 -10.60 13.08
C MET A 269 -2.56 -11.80 12.87
N SER A 270 -3.14 -13.00 12.80
CA SER A 270 -2.41 -14.25 12.61
C SER A 270 -3.30 -15.30 11.95
N LYS A 271 -2.75 -16.05 10.99
CA LYS A 271 -3.44 -17.20 10.37
C LYS A 271 -3.83 -18.26 11.39
N SER A 272 -2.97 -18.51 12.39
CA SER A 272 -3.22 -19.50 13.44
C SER A 272 -4.36 -19.13 14.40
N LEU A 273 -4.68 -17.83 14.51
CA LEU A 273 -5.80 -17.34 15.32
C LEU A 273 -7.12 -17.25 14.55
N GLY A 274 -7.12 -17.53 13.24
CA GLY A 274 -8.31 -17.41 12.40
C GLY A 274 -8.82 -15.98 12.22
N ASN A 275 -8.03 -14.97 12.61
CA ASN A 275 -8.35 -13.54 12.48
C ASN A 275 -7.56 -12.88 11.35
N PHE A 276 -7.37 -13.61 10.25
CA PHE A 276 -6.63 -13.17 9.08
C PHE A 276 -7.62 -12.85 7.95
N PHE A 277 -7.58 -11.62 7.43
CA PHE A 277 -8.43 -11.18 6.34
C PHE A 277 -7.61 -10.74 5.14
N THR A 278 -7.95 -11.24 3.98
CA THR A 278 -7.44 -10.74 2.70
C THR A 278 -8.19 -9.48 2.29
N VAL A 279 -7.54 -8.65 1.45
CA VAL A 279 -8.20 -7.49 0.83
C VAL A 279 -9.40 -7.94 0.00
N ARG A 280 -9.29 -9.12 -0.66
CA ARG A 280 -10.37 -9.70 -1.45
C ARG A 280 -11.61 -10.02 -0.61
N GLU A 281 -11.47 -10.64 0.55
CA GLU A 281 -12.59 -10.91 1.48
C GLU A 281 -13.23 -9.61 1.98
N ILE A 282 -12.45 -8.55 2.19
CA ILE A 282 -12.99 -7.24 2.53
C ILE A 282 -13.79 -6.65 1.38
N SER A 283 -13.32 -6.82 0.13
CA SER A 283 -14.00 -6.30 -1.07
C SER A 283 -15.38 -6.92 -1.33
N GLU A 284 -15.65 -8.09 -0.76
CA GLU A 284 -16.97 -8.73 -0.81
C GLU A 284 -18.03 -8.01 0.06
N LYS A 285 -17.58 -7.21 1.04
CA LYS A 285 -18.46 -6.54 2.01
C LYS A 285 -18.43 -5.02 1.92
N TYR A 286 -17.30 -4.46 1.50
CA TYR A 286 -17.06 -3.03 1.47
C TYR A 286 -16.38 -2.63 0.16
N ASP A 287 -16.72 -1.46 -0.37
CA ASP A 287 -15.86 -0.82 -1.38
C ASP A 287 -14.46 -0.61 -0.79
N LEU A 288 -13.43 -0.93 -1.56
CA LEU A 288 -12.04 -0.81 -1.09
C LEU A 288 -11.62 0.64 -0.80
N GLN A 289 -12.38 1.64 -1.27
CA GLN A 289 -12.25 3.02 -0.84
C GLN A 289 -12.58 3.23 0.65
N VAL A 290 -13.49 2.42 1.22
CA VAL A 290 -13.77 2.41 2.66
C VAL A 290 -12.56 1.87 3.43
N LEU A 291 -11.91 0.80 2.93
CA LEU A 291 -10.69 0.28 3.52
C LEU A 291 -9.55 1.32 3.48
N ARG A 292 -9.38 2.01 2.34
CA ARG A 292 -8.41 3.11 2.22
C ARG A 292 -8.69 4.20 3.25
N PHE A 293 -9.93 4.66 3.33
CA PHE A 293 -10.34 5.71 4.28
C PHE A 293 -10.11 5.28 5.72
N PHE A 294 -10.44 4.02 6.06
CA PHE A 294 -10.17 3.43 7.37
C PHE A 294 -8.68 3.45 7.70
N MET A 295 -7.80 3.02 6.77
CA MET A 295 -6.35 2.99 7.01
C MET A 295 -5.76 4.38 7.26
N LEU A 296 -6.33 5.42 6.65
CA LEU A 296 -5.90 6.82 6.80
C LEU A 296 -6.56 7.55 7.99
N SER A 297 -7.53 6.93 8.65
CA SER A 297 -8.24 7.53 9.81
C SER A 297 -7.38 7.65 11.07
N ALA A 298 -6.22 6.99 11.11
CA ALA A 298 -5.26 7.08 12.19
C ALA A 298 -3.87 7.41 11.64
N HIS A 299 -3.04 8.03 12.47
CA HIS A 299 -1.66 8.31 12.12
C HIS A 299 -0.91 7.00 11.78
N TYR A 300 -0.10 6.99 10.71
CA TYR A 300 0.54 5.77 10.21
C TYR A 300 1.42 5.05 11.23
N ARG A 301 2.06 5.78 12.16
CA ARG A 301 2.88 5.22 13.24
C ARG A 301 2.08 4.71 14.46
N SER A 302 0.78 4.92 14.49
CA SER A 302 -0.07 4.40 15.57
C SER A 302 -0.63 3.04 15.18
N PRO A 303 -0.66 2.06 16.11
CA PRO A 303 -1.38 0.82 15.87
C PRO A 303 -2.84 1.12 15.51
N LEU A 304 -3.37 0.41 14.53
CA LEU A 304 -4.75 0.56 14.06
C LEU A 304 -5.51 -0.72 14.36
N ASN A 305 -6.66 -0.61 15.02
CA ASN A 305 -7.51 -1.76 15.31
C ASN A 305 -8.59 -1.90 14.24
N PHE A 306 -8.62 -3.04 13.57
CA PHE A 306 -9.65 -3.37 12.60
C PHE A 306 -10.84 -4.05 13.31
N SER A 307 -12.03 -3.52 13.08
CA SER A 307 -13.28 -4.14 13.50
C SER A 307 -14.42 -3.74 12.54
N ALA A 308 -15.52 -4.51 12.55
CA ALA A 308 -16.67 -4.20 11.71
C ALA A 308 -17.25 -2.81 12.03
N ASP A 309 -17.35 -2.44 13.32
CA ASP A 309 -17.87 -1.13 13.75
C ASP A 309 -17.02 0.04 13.21
N LEU A 310 -15.68 -0.11 13.22
CA LEU A 310 -14.78 0.92 12.71
C LEU A 310 -14.81 1.00 11.18
N MET A 311 -15.06 -0.10 10.49
CA MET A 311 -15.29 -0.09 9.05
C MET A 311 -16.61 0.60 8.69
N GLU A 312 -17.70 0.35 9.44
CA GLU A 312 -18.97 1.06 9.25
C GLU A 312 -18.83 2.57 9.57
N ALA A 313 -18.10 2.92 10.62
CA ALA A 313 -17.80 4.32 10.93
C ALA A 313 -17.02 5.00 9.79
N SER A 314 -16.04 4.28 9.21
CA SER A 314 -15.26 4.78 8.07
C SER A 314 -16.10 4.93 6.80
N LYS A 315 -17.00 3.99 6.53
CA LYS A 315 -17.98 4.07 5.44
C LYS A 315 -18.85 5.31 5.57
N ASN A 316 -19.42 5.54 6.76
CA ASN A 316 -20.23 6.73 7.03
C ASN A 316 -19.41 8.03 6.91
N GLY A 317 -18.14 8.03 7.33
CA GLY A 317 -17.24 9.16 7.17
C GLY A 317 -16.95 9.48 5.70
N LEU A 318 -16.61 8.49 4.92
CA LEU A 318 -16.40 8.63 3.47
C LEU A 318 -17.66 9.13 2.78
N GLU A 319 -18.83 8.57 3.09
CA GLU A 319 -20.12 8.94 2.49
C GLU A 319 -20.48 10.42 2.73
N ARG A 320 -20.07 10.99 3.88
CA ARG A 320 -20.24 12.43 4.15
C ARG A 320 -19.42 13.29 3.18
N ILE A 321 -18.20 12.88 2.86
CA ILE A 321 -17.36 13.58 1.87
C ILE A 321 -17.99 13.47 0.49
N LEU A 322 -18.37 12.26 0.06
CA LEU A 322 -18.97 12.01 -1.24
C LEU A 322 -20.25 12.81 -1.43
N THR A 323 -21.14 12.82 -0.44
CA THR A 323 -22.37 13.60 -0.47
C THR A 323 -22.12 15.12 -0.53
N GLY A 324 -21.10 15.60 0.19
CA GLY A 324 -20.69 17.01 0.11
C GLY A 324 -20.21 17.41 -1.28
N MET A 325 -19.39 16.55 -1.88
CA MET A 325 -18.87 16.77 -3.24
C MET A 325 -19.98 16.69 -4.31
N GLU A 326 -20.93 15.77 -4.16
CA GLU A 326 -22.09 15.67 -5.05
C GLU A 326 -22.92 16.96 -5.02
N LYS A 327 -23.24 17.48 -3.82
CA LYS A 327 -23.95 18.76 -3.66
C LYS A 327 -23.20 19.93 -4.32
N LEU A 328 -21.86 19.95 -4.23
CA LEU A 328 -21.06 20.97 -4.90
C LEU A 328 -21.13 20.87 -6.42
N ARG A 329 -21.12 19.65 -6.99
CA ARG A 329 -21.31 19.42 -8.43
C ARG A 329 -22.69 19.87 -8.90
N GLU A 330 -23.73 19.53 -8.14
CA GLU A 330 -25.11 19.97 -8.43
C GLU A 330 -25.26 21.50 -8.34
N ALA A 331 -24.64 22.11 -7.35
CA ALA A 331 -24.65 23.56 -7.18
C ALA A 331 -23.91 24.26 -8.33
N GLU A 332 -22.72 23.74 -8.71
CA GLU A 332 -21.94 24.25 -9.85
C GLU A 332 -22.73 24.22 -11.16
N ALA A 333 -23.46 23.12 -11.40
CA ALA A 333 -24.27 22.97 -12.62
C ALA A 333 -25.45 23.97 -12.70
N LYS A 334 -25.91 24.47 -11.55
CA LYS A 334 -27.05 25.41 -11.45
C LYS A 334 -26.62 26.84 -11.20
N ALA A 335 -25.35 27.08 -10.81
CA ALA A 335 -24.85 28.40 -10.43
C ALA A 335 -24.82 29.37 -11.62
N ALA A 336 -25.16 30.61 -11.36
CA ALA A 336 -25.07 31.68 -12.35
C ALA A 336 -23.62 32.13 -12.58
N ASP A 337 -23.28 32.44 -13.81
CA ASP A 337 -21.99 33.04 -14.12
C ASP A 337 -21.84 34.39 -13.41
N GLY A 338 -20.68 34.64 -12.83
CA GLY A 338 -20.41 35.89 -12.09
C GLY A 338 -19.11 35.78 -11.31
N THR A 339 -18.58 36.94 -10.92
CA THR A 339 -17.42 37.03 -10.02
C THR A 339 -17.86 36.85 -8.57
N MET A 340 -16.99 36.37 -7.71
CA MET A 340 -17.25 36.16 -6.29
C MET A 340 -17.72 37.45 -5.62
N THR A 341 -18.77 37.35 -4.81
CA THR A 341 -19.27 38.47 -3.95
C THR A 341 -18.30 38.72 -2.79
N GLU A 342 -18.46 39.84 -2.08
CA GLU A 342 -17.65 40.13 -0.87
C GLU A 342 -17.82 39.05 0.21
N GLU A 343 -19.02 38.51 0.40
CA GLU A 343 -19.31 37.43 1.33
C GLU A 343 -18.63 36.14 0.91
N GLU A 344 -18.64 35.80 -0.37
CA GLU A 344 -17.97 34.62 -0.91
C GLU A 344 -16.43 34.73 -0.81
N LEU A 345 -15.88 35.94 -1.01
CA LEU A 345 -14.45 36.19 -0.77
C LEU A 345 -14.08 36.02 0.69
N GLU A 346 -14.92 36.40 1.64
CA GLU A 346 -14.70 36.17 3.06
C GLU A 346 -14.78 34.66 3.40
N ASN A 347 -15.77 33.96 2.83
CA ASN A 347 -15.87 32.49 3.00
C ASN A 347 -14.72 31.76 2.36
N LYS A 348 -14.17 32.23 1.23
CA LYS A 348 -12.96 31.74 0.62
C LYS A 348 -11.77 31.88 1.56
N LYS A 349 -11.60 32.99 2.27
CA LYS A 349 -10.54 33.16 3.27
C LYS A 349 -10.62 32.09 4.38
N LYS A 350 -11.83 31.89 4.93
CA LYS A 350 -12.07 30.84 5.95
C LYS A 350 -11.72 29.44 5.41
N ALA A 351 -12.09 29.15 4.17
CA ALA A 351 -11.73 27.90 3.53
C ALA A 351 -10.21 27.75 3.36
N MET A 352 -9.50 28.83 2.99
CA MET A 352 -8.02 28.80 2.88
C MET A 352 -7.34 28.57 4.24
N GLU A 353 -7.90 29.02 5.35
CA GLU A 353 -7.41 28.69 6.70
C GLU A 353 -7.55 27.18 6.99
N LEU A 354 -8.63 26.53 6.53
CA LEU A 354 -8.80 25.08 6.64
C LEU A 354 -7.86 24.30 5.73
N VAL A 355 -7.59 24.81 4.53
CA VAL A 355 -6.56 24.26 3.64
C VAL A 355 -5.18 24.34 4.31
N ALA A 356 -4.83 25.49 4.91
CA ALA A 356 -3.57 25.62 5.65
C ALA A 356 -3.51 24.67 6.86
N LYS A 357 -4.63 24.40 7.54
CA LYS A 357 -4.72 23.40 8.60
C LYS A 357 -4.45 21.99 8.08
N TYR A 358 -4.99 21.64 6.92
CA TYR A 358 -4.72 20.37 6.23
C TYR A 358 -3.23 20.24 5.91
N GLU A 359 -2.65 21.26 5.28
CA GLU A 359 -1.21 21.26 4.93
C GLU A 359 -0.32 21.17 6.16
N ALA A 360 -0.66 21.89 7.24
CA ALA A 360 0.08 21.81 8.50
C ALA A 360 0.07 20.40 9.12
N ALA A 361 -1.09 19.70 9.04
CA ALA A 361 -1.21 18.33 9.50
C ALA A 361 -0.33 17.37 8.65
N MET A 362 -0.37 17.51 7.33
CA MET A 362 0.43 16.69 6.44
C MET A 362 1.93 17.04 6.52
N ASP A 363 2.28 18.29 6.73
CA ASP A 363 3.67 18.74 6.93
C ASP A 363 4.26 18.28 8.28
N ASP A 364 3.44 17.85 9.23
CA ASP A 364 3.86 17.28 10.50
C ASP A 364 3.79 15.74 10.49
N ASP A 365 4.64 15.13 9.67
CA ASP A 365 4.81 13.69 9.63
C ASP A 365 3.59 12.94 9.05
N PHE A 366 2.97 13.53 8.02
CA PHE A 366 1.84 12.95 7.28
C PHE A 366 0.67 12.54 8.20
N ASN A 367 0.25 13.45 9.07
CA ASN A 367 -0.90 13.23 9.97
C ASN A 367 -2.22 13.24 9.21
N THR A 368 -2.54 12.13 8.57
CA THR A 368 -3.75 11.97 7.75
C THR A 368 -5.04 12.10 8.54
N ALA A 369 -5.05 11.73 9.83
CA ALA A 369 -6.24 11.84 10.67
C ALA A 369 -6.68 13.31 10.85
N ASP A 370 -5.73 14.21 11.16
CA ASP A 370 -6.02 15.65 11.29
C ASP A 370 -6.28 16.28 9.91
N ALA A 371 -5.60 15.83 8.87
CA ALA A 371 -5.86 16.27 7.51
C ALA A 371 -7.29 15.93 7.04
N ILE A 372 -7.77 14.72 7.30
CA ILE A 372 -9.16 14.30 7.03
C ILE A 372 -10.15 15.15 7.85
N SER A 373 -9.81 15.50 9.09
CA SER A 373 -10.64 16.40 9.90
C SER A 373 -10.80 17.76 9.22
N ALA A 374 -9.74 18.32 8.64
CA ALA A 374 -9.81 19.59 7.89
C ALA A 374 -10.69 19.45 6.63
N ILE A 375 -10.66 18.31 5.93
CA ILE A 375 -11.58 18.04 4.81
C ILE A 375 -13.04 18.05 5.30
N PHE A 376 -13.35 17.43 6.43
CA PHE A 376 -14.70 17.48 7.00
C PHE A 376 -15.16 18.89 7.36
N GLU A 377 -14.26 19.72 7.89
CA GLU A 377 -14.54 21.11 8.19
C GLU A 377 -14.81 21.91 6.90
N LEU A 378 -14.07 21.68 5.82
CA LEU A 378 -14.31 22.26 4.51
C LEU A 378 -15.66 21.84 3.91
N ILE A 379 -16.02 20.57 3.98
CA ILE A 379 -17.34 20.07 3.56
C ILE A 379 -18.46 20.74 4.38
N LYS A 380 -18.26 20.89 5.70
CA LYS A 380 -19.23 21.60 6.55
C LYS A 380 -19.37 23.07 6.15
N LEU A 381 -18.25 23.74 5.91
CA LEU A 381 -18.24 25.13 5.46
C LEU A 381 -18.97 25.26 4.12
N SER A 382 -18.65 24.43 3.13
CA SER A 382 -19.31 24.44 1.82
C SER A 382 -20.82 24.24 1.93
N ASN A 383 -21.29 23.28 2.76
CA ASN A 383 -22.71 23.04 3.00
C ASN A 383 -23.46 24.24 3.63
N SER A 384 -22.72 25.10 4.34
CA SER A 384 -23.31 26.28 5.01
C SER A 384 -23.22 27.56 4.18
N THR A 385 -22.34 27.65 3.20
CA THR A 385 -22.04 28.87 2.45
C THR A 385 -22.43 28.81 0.98
N VAL A 386 -22.56 27.61 0.42
CA VAL A 386 -23.02 27.40 -0.96
C VAL A 386 -24.54 27.29 -0.97
N SER A 387 -25.18 28.16 -1.79
CA SER A 387 -26.63 28.22 -1.96
C SER A 387 -27.00 28.36 -3.44
N GLY A 388 -28.30 28.36 -3.76
CA GLY A 388 -28.78 28.62 -5.13
C GLY A 388 -28.45 30.03 -5.67
N ALA A 389 -28.00 30.93 -4.82
CA ALA A 389 -27.58 32.29 -5.19
C ALA A 389 -26.06 32.44 -5.35
N SER A 390 -25.31 31.38 -5.04
CA SER A 390 -23.83 31.39 -5.13
C SER A 390 -23.35 31.50 -6.57
N THR A 391 -22.26 32.27 -6.74
CA THR A 391 -21.62 32.41 -8.05
C THR A 391 -20.92 31.13 -8.46
N LYS A 392 -20.88 30.85 -9.77
CA LYS A 392 -20.21 29.69 -10.31
C LYS A 392 -18.71 29.69 -9.98
N GLU A 393 -18.08 30.85 -10.00
CA GLU A 393 -16.67 31.02 -9.62
C GLU A 393 -16.39 30.52 -8.20
N TYR A 394 -17.23 30.87 -7.22
CA TYR A 394 -17.09 30.44 -5.83
C TYR A 394 -17.31 28.94 -5.67
N VAL A 395 -18.39 28.43 -6.25
CA VAL A 395 -18.73 26.99 -6.15
C VAL A 395 -17.66 26.12 -6.80
N SER A 396 -17.20 26.48 -8.01
CA SER A 396 -16.14 25.76 -8.72
C SER A 396 -14.83 25.80 -7.94
N TRP A 397 -14.49 26.97 -7.39
CA TRP A 397 -13.28 27.09 -6.57
C TRP A 397 -13.35 26.18 -5.33
N MET A 398 -14.44 26.21 -4.56
CA MET A 398 -14.62 25.41 -3.36
C MET A 398 -14.54 23.90 -3.68
N LYS A 399 -15.25 23.48 -4.75
CA LYS A 399 -15.22 22.09 -5.23
C LYS A 399 -13.81 21.64 -5.58
N ASN A 400 -13.07 22.45 -6.34
CA ASN A 400 -11.73 22.09 -6.81
C ASN A 400 -10.74 22.03 -5.65
N GLU A 401 -10.83 22.91 -4.65
CA GLU A 401 -9.96 22.84 -3.46
C GLU A 401 -10.21 21.56 -2.67
N ILE A 402 -11.46 21.21 -2.39
CA ILE A 402 -11.77 19.96 -1.67
C ILE A 402 -11.32 18.74 -2.47
N GLN A 403 -11.56 18.74 -3.80
CA GLN A 403 -11.12 17.66 -4.68
C GLN A 403 -9.61 17.48 -4.60
N ARG A 404 -8.83 18.56 -4.71
CA ARG A 404 -7.36 18.54 -4.62
C ARG A 404 -6.84 17.89 -3.34
N LEU A 405 -7.49 18.18 -2.19
CA LEU A 405 -7.12 17.56 -0.92
C LEU A 405 -7.54 16.09 -0.85
N CYS A 406 -8.69 15.73 -1.40
CA CYS A 406 -9.15 14.35 -1.52
C CYS A 406 -8.23 13.52 -2.44
N ASP A 407 -7.72 14.10 -3.52
CA ASP A 407 -6.79 13.45 -4.45
C ASP A 407 -5.48 13.05 -3.75
N VAL A 408 -4.96 13.89 -2.86
CA VAL A 408 -3.79 13.55 -2.02
C VAL A 408 -4.10 12.35 -1.12
N MET A 409 -5.30 12.27 -0.55
CA MET A 409 -5.74 11.12 0.24
C MET A 409 -6.08 9.90 -0.64
N GLY A 410 -6.07 10.06 -1.97
CA GLY A 410 -6.49 9.04 -2.93
C GLY A 410 -7.97 8.66 -2.79
N ILE A 411 -8.79 9.58 -2.29
CA ILE A 411 -10.24 9.41 -2.16
C ILE A 411 -10.89 9.76 -3.50
N ILE A 412 -11.54 8.79 -4.11
CA ILE A 412 -12.36 8.99 -5.30
C ILE A 412 -13.66 9.65 -4.86
N THR A 413 -13.85 10.91 -5.24
CA THR A 413 -15.03 11.69 -4.80
C THR A 413 -16.25 11.49 -5.69
N GLU A 414 -16.09 10.86 -6.86
CA GLU A 414 -17.19 10.48 -7.72
C GLU A 414 -17.85 9.23 -7.16
N LYS A 415 -19.15 9.31 -6.87
CA LYS A 415 -19.91 8.10 -6.60
C LYS A 415 -19.88 7.23 -7.86
N LYS A 416 -19.56 5.95 -7.71
CA LYS A 416 -19.86 4.97 -8.78
C LYS A 416 -21.31 5.17 -9.12
N ALA A 417 -21.62 5.38 -10.42
CA ALA A 417 -23.00 5.49 -10.85
C ALA A 417 -23.75 4.26 -10.32
N GLU A 418 -24.59 4.49 -9.31
CA GLU A 418 -25.55 3.47 -8.93
C GLU A 418 -26.40 3.23 -10.16
N VAL A 419 -26.46 1.99 -10.59
CA VAL A 419 -27.40 1.62 -11.65
C VAL A 419 -28.76 2.19 -11.23
N LEU A 420 -29.29 3.11 -12.02
CA LEU A 420 -30.54 3.78 -11.71
C LEU A 420 -31.61 2.71 -11.48
N ASP A 421 -32.38 2.84 -10.41
CA ASP A 421 -33.48 1.90 -10.11
C ASP A 421 -34.40 1.72 -11.33
N SER A 422 -34.57 2.80 -12.14
CA SER A 422 -35.27 2.75 -13.41
C SER A 422 -34.64 1.80 -14.44
N GLU A 423 -33.31 1.74 -14.53
CA GLU A 423 -32.62 0.81 -15.45
C GLU A 423 -32.73 -0.65 -14.97
N VAL A 424 -32.71 -0.85 -13.66
CA VAL A 424 -32.96 -2.16 -13.04
C VAL A 424 -34.40 -2.60 -13.30
N GLU A 425 -35.38 -1.70 -13.10
CA GLU A 425 -36.77 -2.00 -13.34
C GLU A 425 -37.06 -2.26 -14.83
N ASP A 426 -36.42 -1.52 -15.74
CA ASP A 426 -36.52 -1.77 -17.20
C ASP A 426 -35.96 -3.15 -17.57
N LEU A 427 -34.82 -3.56 -17.04
CA LEU A 427 -34.27 -4.89 -17.26
C LEU A 427 -35.16 -5.99 -16.67
N ILE A 428 -35.74 -5.76 -15.49
CA ILE A 428 -36.72 -6.68 -14.90
C ILE A 428 -37.94 -6.80 -15.75
N ALA A 429 -38.47 -5.70 -16.30
CA ALA A 429 -39.61 -5.69 -17.21
C ALA A 429 -39.31 -6.46 -18.53
N GLN A 430 -38.10 -6.24 -19.09
CA GLN A 430 -37.65 -6.99 -20.30
C GLN A 430 -37.52 -8.50 -20.00
N ARG A 431 -36.97 -8.90 -18.86
CA ARG A 431 -36.90 -10.29 -18.41
C ARG A 431 -38.29 -10.91 -18.29
N GLN A 432 -39.22 -10.20 -17.68
CA GLN A 432 -40.60 -10.67 -17.55
C GLN A 432 -41.29 -10.84 -18.90
N ALA A 433 -41.07 -9.88 -19.82
CA ALA A 433 -41.59 -9.97 -21.20
C ALA A 433 -40.99 -11.18 -21.94
N ALA A 434 -39.68 -11.42 -21.81
CA ALA A 434 -39.02 -12.60 -22.40
C ALA A 434 -39.59 -13.91 -21.84
N ARG A 435 -39.84 -14.00 -20.53
CA ARG A 435 -40.49 -15.19 -19.91
C ARG A 435 -41.90 -15.41 -20.42
N LYS A 436 -42.73 -14.36 -20.58
CA LYS A 436 -44.08 -14.44 -21.16
C LYS A 436 -44.04 -14.91 -22.61
N ALA A 437 -43.04 -14.48 -23.37
CA ALA A 437 -42.80 -14.92 -24.76
C ALA A 437 -42.16 -16.32 -24.85
N LYS A 438 -41.92 -17.01 -23.72
CA LYS A 438 -41.23 -18.31 -23.63
C LYS A 438 -39.80 -18.28 -24.18
N ASN A 439 -39.16 -17.09 -24.24
CA ASN A 439 -37.76 -16.92 -24.59
C ASN A 439 -36.92 -17.00 -23.33
N PHE A 440 -36.67 -18.22 -22.84
CA PHE A 440 -35.96 -18.46 -21.60
C PHE A 440 -34.47 -18.10 -21.68
N ALA A 441 -33.85 -18.26 -22.88
CA ALA A 441 -32.46 -17.91 -23.10
C ALA A 441 -32.21 -16.40 -22.85
N LEU A 442 -33.06 -15.53 -23.38
CA LEU A 442 -32.96 -14.07 -23.14
C LEU A 442 -33.27 -13.73 -21.68
N ALA A 443 -34.22 -14.42 -21.06
CA ALA A 443 -34.54 -14.18 -19.63
C ALA A 443 -33.37 -14.53 -18.69
N ASP A 444 -32.62 -15.59 -19.01
CA ASP A 444 -31.43 -16.01 -18.25
C ASP A 444 -30.23 -15.08 -18.51
N GLU A 445 -30.06 -14.61 -19.76
CA GLU A 445 -29.05 -13.58 -20.11
C GLU A 445 -29.26 -12.28 -19.28
N ILE A 446 -30.51 -11.79 -19.27
CA ILE A 446 -30.86 -10.57 -18.50
C ILE A 446 -30.68 -10.82 -17.01
N ARG A 447 -30.96 -12.01 -16.49
CA ARG A 447 -30.70 -12.34 -15.07
C ARG A 447 -29.22 -12.34 -14.75
N GLY A 448 -28.37 -12.88 -15.64
CA GLY A 448 -26.93 -12.82 -15.54
C GLY A 448 -26.44 -11.37 -15.51
N LYS A 449 -26.93 -10.54 -16.43
CA LYS A 449 -26.61 -9.12 -16.52
C LYS A 449 -26.96 -8.34 -15.23
N LEU A 450 -28.14 -8.60 -14.67
CA LEU A 450 -28.55 -8.00 -13.39
C LEU A 450 -27.67 -8.48 -12.22
N LEU A 451 -27.27 -9.75 -12.23
CA LEU A 451 -26.34 -10.27 -11.21
C LEU A 451 -24.97 -9.64 -11.32
N ASP A 452 -24.43 -9.45 -12.54
CA ASP A 452 -23.16 -8.74 -12.78
C ASP A 452 -23.23 -7.26 -12.36
N MET A 453 -24.44 -6.67 -12.36
CA MET A 453 -24.71 -5.32 -11.83
C MET A 453 -24.93 -5.30 -10.32
N GLY A 454 -24.72 -6.41 -9.61
CA GLY A 454 -24.93 -6.52 -8.16
C GLY A 454 -26.41 -6.55 -7.75
N ILE A 455 -27.32 -6.94 -8.64
CA ILE A 455 -28.76 -7.01 -8.39
C ILE A 455 -29.20 -8.47 -8.28
N VAL A 456 -29.74 -8.84 -7.12
CA VAL A 456 -30.30 -10.18 -6.87
C VAL A 456 -31.82 -10.12 -7.00
N LEU A 457 -32.36 -10.97 -7.88
CA LEU A 457 -33.81 -11.10 -8.11
C LEU A 457 -34.41 -12.21 -7.26
N GLU A 458 -35.55 -11.94 -6.67
CA GLU A 458 -36.37 -12.88 -5.93
C GLU A 458 -37.76 -12.96 -6.58
N ASP A 459 -38.06 -14.08 -7.27
CA ASP A 459 -39.36 -14.32 -7.90
C ASP A 459 -40.39 -14.69 -6.78
N THR A 460 -41.39 -13.83 -6.55
CA THR A 460 -42.47 -14.06 -5.59
C THR A 460 -43.83 -14.26 -6.30
N ARG A 461 -44.84 -14.71 -5.56
CA ARG A 461 -46.20 -14.84 -6.10
C ARG A 461 -46.83 -13.49 -6.44
N GLU A 462 -46.34 -12.39 -5.88
CA GLU A 462 -46.83 -11.03 -6.09
C GLU A 462 -46.05 -10.28 -7.19
N GLY A 463 -44.97 -10.88 -7.73
CA GLY A 463 -44.07 -10.27 -8.70
C GLY A 463 -42.60 -10.53 -8.41
N VAL A 464 -41.73 -9.89 -9.17
CA VAL A 464 -40.26 -9.96 -8.93
C VAL A 464 -39.88 -8.87 -7.95
N LYS A 465 -39.31 -9.26 -6.82
CA LYS A 465 -38.63 -8.36 -5.89
C LYS A 465 -37.13 -8.41 -6.18
N TRP A 466 -36.46 -7.31 -5.95
CA TRP A 466 -35.02 -7.24 -6.12
C TRP A 466 -34.34 -6.53 -4.95
N LYS A 467 -33.08 -6.84 -4.73
CA LYS A 467 -32.22 -6.17 -3.76
C LYS A 467 -30.82 -6.05 -4.32
N ARG A 468 -30.08 -5.06 -3.88
CA ARG A 468 -28.65 -4.95 -4.17
C ARG A 468 -27.90 -5.98 -3.32
N ALA A 469 -26.92 -6.69 -3.95
CA ALA A 469 -26.11 -7.72 -3.30
C ALA A 469 -25.14 -7.12 -2.28
#